data_806de41381ab59db61f05501e95c6209
#
_entry.id   806de41381ab59db61f05501e95c6209
#
_cell.length_a   1.000
_cell.length_b   1.000
_cell.length_c   1.000
_cell.angle_alpha   90.00
_cell.angle_beta   90.00
_cell.angle_gamma   90.00
#
_symmetry.space_group_name_H-M   'P 1'
#
loop_
_entity.id
_entity.type
_entity.pdbx_description
1 polymer ?
#
loop_
_entity_poly.entity_id
_entity_poly.type
_entity_poly.pdbx_seq_one_letter_code
_entity_poly.pdbx_strand_id
1 'polypeptide(L)'
;KRFIFKESSSTSKGKDYRTEIQKIFNSFGDSKKSRYHNRYNDYSRDWETVFNRMDVFLKKADFFLSLGDMDSTIAIALQTLRSIGENYEDELLYIDDDDDFGTSLYCEHAGGLLMKVVGHPKTTQKQKTDILQELRQIAEISTYRNYGIYDIDELMMQINLSIQPTEKALELIDGLLETR
;
A
#
# COMPACT_ATOMS: atom_id res chain seq x y z
N LYS A 1 -25.77 1.01 -7.10
CA LYS A 1 -25.85 -0.33 -6.48
C LYS A 1 -25.17 -0.24 -5.11
N ARG A 2 -25.92 -0.36 -4.00
CA ARG A 2 -25.37 -0.45 -2.64
C ARG A 2 -24.76 -1.83 -2.48
N PHE A 3 -23.43 -1.89 -2.28
CA PHE A 3 -22.79 -3.13 -1.83
C PHE A 3 -23.13 -3.32 -0.35
N ILE A 4 -23.96 -4.30 -0.06
CA ILE A 4 -24.24 -4.74 1.31
C ILE A 4 -23.18 -5.78 1.64
N PHE A 5 -22.17 -5.38 2.42
CA PHE A 5 -21.27 -6.34 3.04
C PHE A 5 -22.06 -7.09 4.11
N LYS A 6 -22.23 -8.40 3.92
CA LYS A 6 -22.74 -9.26 4.99
C LYS A 6 -21.70 -9.32 6.09
N GLU A 7 -22.04 -8.72 7.22
CA GLU A 7 -21.28 -8.88 8.47
C GLU A 7 -21.21 -10.35 8.85
N SER A 8 -20.06 -10.98 8.65
CA SER A 8 -19.67 -12.10 9.49
C SER A 8 -18.77 -11.53 10.59
N SER A 9 -19.32 -11.37 11.76
CA SER A 9 -18.63 -10.95 12.98
C SER A 9 -17.71 -12.08 13.51
N SER A 10 -16.79 -12.54 12.68
CA SER A 10 -15.64 -13.30 13.14
C SER A 10 -14.46 -12.33 13.18
N THR A 11 -13.99 -12.00 14.37
CA THR A 11 -12.71 -11.36 14.62
C THR A 11 -11.69 -11.98 13.69
N SER A 12 -11.24 -11.23 12.69
CA SER A 12 -10.37 -11.70 11.61
C SER A 12 -8.91 -11.86 12.05
N LYS A 13 -8.68 -12.37 13.27
CA LYS A 13 -7.35 -12.79 13.71
C LYS A 13 -6.87 -13.89 12.78
N GLY A 14 -6.06 -13.53 11.79
CA GLY A 14 -5.34 -14.49 10.95
C GLY A 14 -5.76 -14.57 9.49
N LYS A 15 -6.57 -13.64 8.96
CA LYS A 15 -6.82 -13.64 7.53
C LYS A 15 -5.57 -13.19 6.77
N ASP A 16 -5.02 -14.09 5.95
CA ASP A 16 -3.84 -13.80 5.13
C ASP A 16 -4.22 -12.98 3.89
N TYR A 17 -4.27 -11.64 4.08
CA TYR A 17 -4.48 -10.70 2.99
C TYR A 17 -3.35 -10.72 1.96
N ARG A 18 -2.15 -11.16 2.35
CA ARG A 18 -1.01 -11.31 1.45
C ARG A 18 -1.35 -12.24 0.30
N THR A 19 -1.84 -13.43 0.62
CA THR A 19 -2.24 -14.41 -0.40
C THR A 19 -3.40 -13.89 -1.27
N GLU A 20 -4.36 -13.17 -0.69
CA GLU A 20 -5.51 -12.63 -1.46
C GLU A 20 -5.05 -11.53 -2.43
N ILE A 21 -4.23 -10.60 -1.99
CA ILE A 21 -3.71 -9.50 -2.83
C ILE A 21 -2.75 -10.06 -3.89
N GLN A 22 -1.85 -10.98 -3.51
CA GLN A 22 -0.93 -11.61 -4.47
C GLN A 22 -1.65 -12.36 -5.59
N LYS A 23 -2.81 -12.96 -5.31
CA LYS A 23 -3.65 -13.60 -6.35
C LYS A 23 -4.15 -12.62 -7.40
N ILE A 24 -4.32 -11.34 -7.07
CA ILE A 24 -4.72 -10.32 -8.04
C ILE A 24 -3.63 -10.19 -9.10
N PHE A 25 -2.37 -10.06 -8.67
CA PHE A 25 -1.22 -9.93 -9.55
C PHE A 25 -0.90 -11.24 -10.28
N ASN A 26 -0.97 -12.40 -9.61
CA ASN A 26 -0.71 -13.70 -10.22
C ASN A 26 -1.73 -14.04 -11.32
N SER A 27 -3.00 -13.70 -11.12
CA SER A 27 -4.04 -13.92 -12.15
C SER A 27 -3.76 -13.15 -13.45
N PHE A 28 -2.92 -12.15 -13.38
CA PHE A 28 -2.48 -11.31 -14.46
C PHE A 28 -1.32 -11.94 -15.26
N GLY A 29 -0.32 -12.49 -14.57
CA GLY A 29 0.81 -13.18 -15.19
C GLY A 29 0.42 -14.42 -15.99
N ASP A 30 -0.60 -15.14 -15.55
CA ASP A 30 -1.10 -16.34 -16.25
C ASP A 30 -1.84 -16.01 -17.56
N SER A 31 -2.46 -14.84 -17.65
CA SER A 31 -3.10 -14.37 -18.89
C SER A 31 -2.08 -13.97 -19.96
N LYS A 32 -0.88 -13.54 -19.58
CA LYS A 32 0.22 -13.21 -20.51
C LYS A 32 0.73 -14.42 -21.31
N LYS A 33 0.80 -15.59 -20.70
CA LYS A 33 1.31 -16.81 -21.37
C LYS A 33 0.45 -17.29 -22.54
N SER A 34 -0.82 -16.89 -22.57
CA SER A 34 -1.77 -17.31 -23.60
C SER A 34 -1.90 -16.36 -24.81
N ARG A 35 -1.34 -15.13 -24.76
CA ARG A 35 -1.75 -14.03 -25.66
C ARG A 35 -0.62 -13.38 -26.45
N TYR A 36 0.34 -14.12 -26.93
CA TYR A 36 1.41 -13.57 -27.78
C TYR A 36 0.93 -12.98 -29.13
N HIS A 37 -0.38 -12.89 -29.40
CA HIS A 37 -0.89 -12.61 -30.74
C HIS A 37 -1.69 -11.33 -30.97
N ASN A 38 -2.02 -10.49 -29.94
CA ASN A 38 -2.73 -9.21 -30.22
C ASN A 38 -2.26 -8.09 -29.26
N ARG A 39 -1.30 -7.28 -29.72
CA ARG A 39 -0.38 -6.52 -28.85
C ARG A 39 -0.84 -5.15 -28.35
N TYR A 40 -1.95 -4.56 -28.75
CA TYR A 40 -2.23 -3.15 -28.38
C TYR A 40 -3.55 -2.85 -27.65
N ASN A 41 -4.58 -3.65 -27.82
CA ASN A 41 -5.92 -3.36 -27.25
C ASN A 41 -6.28 -4.16 -26.00
N ASP A 42 -5.47 -5.14 -25.59
CA ASP A 42 -5.78 -6.03 -24.45
C ASP A 42 -5.12 -5.60 -23.13
N TYR A 43 -4.07 -4.75 -23.21
CA TYR A 43 -3.33 -4.30 -22.01
C TYR A 43 -4.19 -3.40 -21.11
N SER A 44 -4.92 -2.43 -21.66
CA SER A 44 -5.70 -1.47 -20.88
C SER A 44 -6.83 -2.12 -20.05
N ARG A 45 -7.46 -3.17 -20.59
CA ARG A 45 -8.55 -3.89 -19.90
C ARG A 45 -8.09 -4.69 -18.69
N ASP A 46 -6.90 -5.24 -18.77
CA ASP A 46 -6.37 -6.09 -17.70
C ASP A 46 -5.96 -5.24 -16.49
N TRP A 47 -5.41 -4.05 -16.73
CA TRP A 47 -5.05 -3.06 -15.71
C TRP A 47 -6.25 -2.55 -14.93
N GLU A 48 -7.28 -2.15 -15.63
CA GLU A 48 -8.53 -1.72 -15.02
C GLU A 48 -9.07 -2.79 -14.06
N THR A 49 -8.90 -4.07 -14.40
CA THR A 49 -9.31 -5.18 -13.54
C THR A 49 -8.45 -5.27 -12.28
N VAL A 50 -7.11 -5.11 -12.38
CA VAL A 50 -6.20 -5.11 -11.21
C VAL A 50 -6.53 -3.93 -10.31
N PHE A 51 -6.59 -2.73 -10.86
CA PHE A 51 -6.89 -1.52 -10.11
C PHE A 51 -8.27 -1.58 -9.43
N ASN A 52 -9.32 -2.03 -10.14
CA ASN A 52 -10.63 -2.21 -9.54
C ASN A 52 -10.61 -3.19 -8.35
N ARG A 53 -9.83 -4.27 -8.43
CA ARG A 53 -9.68 -5.21 -7.32
C ARG A 53 -8.87 -4.64 -6.16
N MET A 54 -7.79 -3.89 -6.45
CA MET A 54 -7.02 -3.17 -5.43
C MET A 54 -7.88 -2.15 -4.70
N ASP A 55 -8.71 -1.38 -5.42
CA ASP A 55 -9.67 -0.44 -4.85
C ASP A 55 -10.63 -1.11 -3.86
N VAL A 56 -11.11 -2.32 -4.17
CA VAL A 56 -11.93 -3.09 -3.23
C VAL A 56 -11.18 -3.42 -1.94
N PHE A 57 -9.89 -3.77 -2.01
CA PHE A 57 -9.10 -4.05 -0.80
C PHE A 57 -8.84 -2.79 0.01
N LEU A 58 -8.51 -1.66 -0.62
CA LEU A 58 -8.28 -0.40 0.08
C LEU A 58 -9.57 0.13 0.73
N LYS A 59 -10.71 0.06 0.04
CA LYS A 59 -12.02 0.38 0.64
C LYS A 59 -12.37 -0.53 1.81
N LYS A 60 -11.96 -1.80 1.75
CA LYS A 60 -12.11 -2.72 2.87
C LYS A 60 -11.20 -2.34 4.04
N ALA A 61 -9.98 -1.85 3.78
CA ALA A 61 -9.09 -1.33 4.82
C ALA A 61 -9.67 -0.07 5.49
N ASP A 62 -10.25 0.88 4.72
CA ASP A 62 -10.99 2.03 5.28
C ASP A 62 -12.15 1.57 6.19
N PHE A 63 -12.88 0.54 5.78
CA PHE A 63 -13.95 -0.01 6.59
C PHE A 63 -13.43 -0.62 7.90
N PHE A 64 -12.34 -1.41 7.86
CA PHE A 64 -11.71 -1.96 9.05
C PHE A 64 -11.20 -0.86 9.99
N LEU A 65 -10.59 0.19 9.44
CA LEU A 65 -10.17 1.35 10.20
C LEU A 65 -11.35 1.99 10.93
N SER A 66 -12.49 2.15 10.27
CA SER A 66 -13.71 2.71 10.86
C SER A 66 -14.27 1.86 12.00
N LEU A 67 -14.03 0.55 11.98
CA LEU A 67 -14.39 -0.38 13.05
C LEU A 67 -13.33 -0.46 14.16
N GLY A 68 -12.17 0.17 13.98
CA GLY A 68 -11.06 0.09 14.92
C GLY A 68 -10.25 -1.21 14.81
N ASP A 69 -10.36 -1.94 13.70
CA ASP A 69 -9.52 -3.10 13.38
C ASP A 69 -8.23 -2.62 12.71
N MET A 70 -7.25 -2.21 13.55
CA MET A 70 -5.98 -1.69 13.10
C MET A 70 -5.14 -2.77 12.41
N ASP A 71 -5.17 -4.00 12.91
CA ASP A 71 -4.33 -5.09 12.40
C ASP A 71 -4.70 -5.43 10.94
N SER A 72 -6.00 -5.53 10.63
CA SER A 72 -6.46 -5.77 9.26
C SER A 72 -6.16 -4.60 8.34
N THR A 73 -6.28 -3.36 8.81
CA THR A 73 -5.96 -2.16 8.05
C THR A 73 -4.47 -2.11 7.71
N ILE A 74 -3.59 -2.32 8.70
CA ILE A 74 -2.14 -2.37 8.53
C ILE A 74 -1.76 -3.46 7.52
N ALA A 75 -2.30 -4.67 7.68
CA ALA A 75 -1.97 -5.80 6.82
C ALA A 75 -2.31 -5.52 5.35
N ILE A 76 -3.49 -4.94 5.07
CA ILE A 76 -3.88 -4.60 3.69
C ILE A 76 -3.00 -3.47 3.14
N ALA A 77 -2.78 -2.40 3.89
CA ALA A 77 -2.01 -1.25 3.41
C ALA A 77 -0.55 -1.62 3.11
N LEU A 78 0.14 -2.30 4.02
CA LEU A 78 1.52 -2.76 3.81
C LEU A 78 1.63 -3.75 2.65
N GLN A 79 0.68 -4.69 2.54
CA GLN A 79 0.69 -5.65 1.45
C GLN A 79 0.40 -4.98 0.10
N THR A 80 -0.43 -3.95 0.05
CA THR A 80 -0.66 -3.15 -1.15
C THR A 80 0.65 -2.51 -1.63
N LEU A 81 1.36 -1.79 -0.75
CA LEU A 81 2.64 -1.18 -1.09
C LEU A 81 3.65 -2.23 -1.56
N ARG A 82 3.79 -3.34 -0.83
CA ARG A 82 4.71 -4.43 -1.19
C ARG A 82 4.40 -5.02 -2.56
N SER A 83 3.13 -5.36 -2.81
CA SER A 83 2.73 -6.00 -4.06
C SER A 83 2.88 -5.08 -5.28
N ILE A 84 2.61 -3.79 -5.12
CA ILE A 84 2.88 -2.80 -6.17
C ILE A 84 4.38 -2.78 -6.47
N GLY A 85 5.23 -2.63 -5.45
CA GLY A 85 6.67 -2.59 -5.65
C GLY A 85 7.24 -3.86 -6.30
N GLU A 86 6.82 -5.03 -5.83
CA GLU A 86 7.31 -6.33 -6.34
C GLU A 86 6.86 -6.64 -7.78
N ASN A 87 5.74 -6.09 -8.24
CA ASN A 87 5.18 -6.39 -9.57
C ASN A 87 5.38 -5.26 -10.59
N TYR A 88 5.91 -4.12 -10.19
CA TYR A 88 6.12 -2.98 -11.09
C TYR A 88 7.21 -3.26 -12.14
N GLU A 89 8.31 -3.90 -11.75
CA GLU A 89 9.47 -4.17 -12.62
C GLU A 89 9.22 -5.26 -13.68
N ASP A 90 8.23 -6.13 -13.46
CA ASP A 90 7.90 -7.22 -14.39
C ASP A 90 7.13 -6.74 -15.64
N GLU A 91 7.21 -5.45 -15.98
CA GLU A 91 6.40 -4.80 -17.04
C GLU A 91 4.88 -4.99 -16.81
N LEU A 92 4.51 -5.51 -15.65
CA LEU A 92 3.13 -5.75 -15.30
C LEU A 92 2.41 -4.44 -14.94
N LEU A 93 3.15 -3.45 -14.45
CA LEU A 93 2.63 -2.15 -14.01
C LEU A 93 3.25 -0.97 -14.78
N TYR A 94 4.03 -1.24 -15.81
CA TYR A 94 4.55 -0.19 -16.67
C TYR A 94 3.42 0.26 -17.61
N ILE A 95 2.83 1.38 -17.28
CA ILE A 95 1.88 2.09 -18.13
C ILE A 95 2.67 3.21 -18.82
N ASP A 96 2.45 3.37 -20.11
CA ASP A 96 3.07 4.40 -20.93
C ASP A 96 3.06 5.77 -20.24
N ASP A 97 4.06 6.60 -20.47
CA ASP A 97 4.44 7.84 -19.75
C ASP A 97 3.29 8.81 -19.36
N ASP A 98 2.11 8.64 -19.90
CA ASP A 98 0.95 9.52 -19.64
C ASP A 98 0.02 9.03 -18.50
N ASP A 99 0.16 7.80 -17.96
CA ASP A 99 -0.80 7.19 -17.02
C ASP A 99 -0.19 6.76 -15.65
N ASP A 100 0.94 7.31 -15.26
CA ASP A 100 1.61 7.06 -13.96
C ASP A 100 0.74 7.35 -12.72
N PHE A 101 -0.39 8.04 -12.91
CA PHE A 101 -1.30 8.43 -11.85
C PHE A 101 -1.98 7.25 -11.13
N GLY A 102 -2.21 6.13 -11.80
CA GLY A 102 -2.95 5.01 -11.22
C GLY A 102 -2.19 4.35 -10.04
N THR A 103 -0.95 3.97 -10.26
CA THR A 103 -0.12 3.24 -9.28
C THR A 103 0.21 4.11 -8.06
N SER A 104 0.58 5.37 -8.29
CA SER A 104 0.87 6.37 -7.26
C SER A 104 -0.34 6.59 -6.35
N LEU A 105 -1.55 6.73 -6.89
CA LEU A 105 -2.79 6.91 -6.11
C LEU A 105 -3.05 5.75 -5.14
N TYR A 106 -2.77 4.51 -5.53
CA TYR A 106 -2.94 3.35 -4.63
C TYR A 106 -1.88 3.34 -3.53
N CYS A 107 -0.64 3.75 -3.84
CA CYS A 107 0.41 3.92 -2.84
C CYS A 107 0.06 5.04 -1.86
N GLU A 108 -0.43 6.19 -2.35
CA GLU A 108 -0.89 7.31 -1.52
C GLU A 108 -2.04 6.91 -0.60
N HIS A 109 -3.02 6.17 -1.13
CA HIS A 109 -4.14 5.68 -0.32
C HIS A 109 -3.65 4.73 0.79
N ALA A 110 -2.79 3.77 0.45
CA ALA A 110 -2.21 2.84 1.41
C ALA A 110 -1.36 3.55 2.48
N GLY A 111 -0.51 4.50 2.07
CA GLY A 111 0.28 5.34 2.98
C GLY A 111 -0.61 6.19 3.89
N GLY A 112 -1.65 6.80 3.34
CA GLY A 112 -2.64 7.56 4.09
C GLY A 112 -3.39 6.71 5.14
N LEU A 113 -3.69 5.45 4.84
CA LEU A 113 -4.25 4.50 5.82
C LEU A 113 -3.28 4.22 6.95
N LEU A 114 -1.99 4.00 6.66
CA LEU A 114 -0.96 3.79 7.69
C LEU A 114 -0.81 5.02 8.59
N MET A 115 -0.83 6.24 8.03
CA MET A 115 -0.81 7.48 8.81
C MET A 115 -2.03 7.62 9.73
N LYS A 116 -3.23 7.32 9.24
CA LYS A 116 -4.46 7.32 10.06
C LYS A 116 -4.38 6.28 11.19
N VAL A 117 -3.85 5.08 10.90
CA VAL A 117 -3.63 4.05 11.92
C VAL A 117 -2.66 4.55 12.98
N VAL A 118 -1.50 5.08 12.57
CA VAL A 118 -0.46 5.58 13.52
C VAL A 118 -0.99 6.70 14.41
N GLY A 119 -1.82 7.59 13.87
CA GLY A 119 -2.50 8.66 14.63
C GLY A 119 -3.67 8.18 15.49
N HIS A 120 -4.12 6.94 15.33
CA HIS A 120 -5.30 6.46 16.04
C HIS A 120 -4.98 6.11 17.51
N PRO A 121 -5.80 6.55 18.51
CA PRO A 121 -5.48 6.39 19.93
C PRO A 121 -5.42 4.93 20.42
N LYS A 122 -6.02 3.99 19.68
CA LYS A 122 -5.96 2.55 19.98
C LYS A 122 -4.71 1.87 19.42
N THR A 123 -3.94 2.52 18.57
CA THR A 123 -2.74 1.93 17.99
C THR A 123 -1.61 1.88 19.02
N THR A 124 -1.12 0.70 19.25
CA THR A 124 -0.04 0.44 20.22
C THR A 124 1.31 0.90 19.68
N GLN A 125 2.24 1.21 20.57
CA GLN A 125 3.62 1.53 20.19
C GLN A 125 4.29 0.38 19.43
N LYS A 126 3.95 -0.86 19.78
CA LYS A 126 4.43 -2.05 19.06
C LYS A 126 3.98 -2.04 17.60
N GLN A 127 2.67 -1.83 17.34
CA GLN A 127 2.16 -1.75 15.97
C GLN A 127 2.83 -0.66 15.16
N LYS A 128 3.07 0.52 15.74
CA LYS A 128 3.79 1.62 15.08
C LYS A 128 5.22 1.22 14.70
N THR A 129 5.93 0.54 15.60
CA THR A 129 7.29 0.04 15.35
C THR A 129 7.29 -1.06 14.28
N ASP A 130 6.33 -1.99 14.33
CA ASP A 130 6.18 -3.07 13.35
C ASP A 130 5.91 -2.48 11.94
N ILE A 131 5.05 -1.45 11.83
CA ILE A 131 4.82 -0.72 10.56
C ILE A 131 6.14 -0.15 10.01
N LEU A 132 6.93 0.54 10.83
CA LEU A 132 8.22 1.11 10.38
C LEU A 132 9.20 0.02 9.93
N GLN A 133 9.22 -1.12 10.62
CA GLN A 133 10.08 -2.24 10.23
C GLN A 133 9.69 -2.82 8.87
N GLU A 134 8.40 -3.00 8.63
CA GLU A 134 7.89 -3.48 7.34
C GLU A 134 8.12 -2.46 6.21
N LEU A 135 7.90 -1.17 6.46
CA LEU A 135 8.17 -0.11 5.48
C LEU A 135 9.64 -0.05 5.08
N ARG A 136 10.58 -0.28 6.02
CA ARG A 136 12.02 -0.37 5.68
C ARG A 136 12.30 -1.49 4.68
N GLN A 137 11.64 -2.65 4.83
CA GLN A 137 11.79 -3.76 3.88
C GLN A 137 11.17 -3.42 2.52
N ILE A 138 10.05 -2.70 2.51
CA ILE A 138 9.38 -2.25 1.27
C ILE A 138 10.25 -1.21 0.55
N ALA A 139 10.86 -0.27 1.28
CA ALA A 139 11.76 0.73 0.72
C ALA A 139 13.00 0.13 0.03
N GLU A 140 13.41 -1.10 0.39
CA GLU A 140 14.49 -1.82 -0.28
C GLU A 140 14.08 -2.38 -1.65
N ILE A 141 12.79 -2.43 -1.98
CA ILE A 141 12.34 -2.88 -3.30
C ILE A 141 12.81 -1.85 -4.33
N SER A 142 13.47 -2.35 -5.38
CA SER A 142 14.13 -1.52 -6.41
C SER A 142 13.19 -0.52 -7.09
N THR A 143 11.93 -0.87 -7.24
CA THR A 143 10.89 0.00 -7.80
C THR A 143 10.78 1.34 -7.09
N TYR A 144 10.72 1.35 -5.76
CA TYR A 144 10.60 2.59 -4.98
C TYR A 144 11.88 3.43 -5.06
N ARG A 145 13.05 2.77 -5.15
CA ARG A 145 14.33 3.44 -5.28
C ARG A 145 14.59 4.03 -6.67
N ASN A 146 14.18 3.30 -7.72
CA ASN A 146 14.58 3.61 -9.09
C ASN A 146 13.55 4.44 -9.84
N TYR A 147 12.25 4.24 -9.58
CA TYR A 147 11.18 4.87 -10.35
C TYR A 147 10.44 5.97 -9.59
N GLY A 148 10.63 6.08 -8.28
CA GLY A 148 10.06 7.18 -7.49
C GLY A 148 8.51 7.22 -7.48
N ILE A 149 7.85 6.09 -7.72
CA ILE A 149 6.39 5.99 -7.80
C ILE A 149 5.69 6.41 -6.50
N TYR A 150 6.37 6.30 -5.37
CA TYR A 150 5.92 6.74 -4.06
C TYR A 150 7.10 6.89 -3.10
N ASP A 151 7.12 7.96 -2.32
CA ASP A 151 8.20 8.23 -1.36
C ASP A 151 7.95 7.50 -0.03
N ILE A 152 8.43 6.25 0.04
CA ILE A 152 8.37 5.43 1.26
C ILE A 152 9.22 6.02 2.38
N ASP A 153 10.33 6.68 2.05
CA ASP A 153 11.23 7.29 3.05
C ASP A 153 10.54 8.48 3.71
N GLU A 154 9.81 9.30 2.94
CA GLU A 154 9.00 10.38 3.50
C GLU A 154 7.89 9.83 4.41
N LEU A 155 7.19 8.77 4.00
CA LEU A 155 6.18 8.13 4.83
C LEU A 155 6.78 7.62 6.15
N MET A 156 7.95 6.96 6.11
CA MET A 156 8.64 6.49 7.30
C MET A 156 9.05 7.65 8.22
N MET A 157 9.52 8.75 7.64
CA MET A 157 9.88 9.95 8.40
C MET A 157 8.66 10.53 9.12
N GLN A 158 7.53 10.69 8.43
CA GLN A 158 6.28 11.20 9.00
C GLN A 158 5.78 10.30 10.15
N ILE A 159 5.80 8.98 9.96
CA ILE A 159 5.45 8.02 11.01
C ILE A 159 6.41 8.12 12.20
N ASN A 160 7.70 8.22 11.95
CA ASN A 160 8.71 8.29 13.00
C ASN A 160 8.55 9.57 13.84
N LEU A 161 8.29 10.71 13.21
CA LEU A 161 7.99 11.97 13.89
C LEU A 161 6.73 11.85 14.77
N SER A 162 5.71 11.14 14.32
CA SER A 162 4.47 10.94 15.07
C SER A 162 4.61 9.99 16.29
N ILE A 163 5.69 9.20 16.33
CA ILE A 163 6.00 8.27 17.43
C ILE A 163 6.85 8.96 18.53
N GLN A 164 7.68 9.90 18.13
CA GLN A 164 8.61 10.57 19.03
C GLN A 164 7.86 11.53 19.98
N PRO A 165 8.36 11.73 21.22
CA PRO A 165 7.92 12.84 22.04
C PRO A 165 8.12 14.18 21.29
N THR A 166 7.19 15.12 21.49
CA THR A 166 7.17 16.40 20.76
C THR A 166 8.52 17.13 20.77
N GLU A 167 9.23 17.11 21.89
CA GLU A 167 10.56 17.72 22.03
C GLU A 167 11.59 17.11 21.08
N LYS A 168 11.66 15.76 21.00
CA LYS A 168 12.56 15.06 20.08
C LYS A 168 12.15 15.23 18.61
N ALA A 169 10.86 15.35 18.33
CA ALA A 169 10.40 15.63 16.98
C ALA A 169 10.85 17.02 16.51
N LEU A 170 10.82 18.01 17.38
CA LEU A 170 11.33 19.37 17.07
C LEU A 170 12.83 19.37 16.83
N GLU A 171 13.62 18.69 17.67
CA GLU A 171 15.08 18.56 17.47
C GLU A 171 15.43 17.92 16.12
N LEU A 172 14.66 16.89 15.69
CA LEU A 172 14.85 16.25 14.38
C LEU A 172 14.54 17.20 13.23
N ILE A 173 13.46 17.99 13.33
CA ILE A 173 13.09 18.98 12.33
C ILE A 173 14.15 20.08 12.22
N ASP A 174 14.60 20.60 13.34
CA ASP A 174 15.63 21.66 13.39
C ASP A 174 16.95 21.15 12.77
N GLY A 175 17.36 19.90 13.08
CA GLY A 175 18.55 19.30 12.47
C GLY A 175 18.44 19.10 10.96
N LEU A 176 17.23 18.82 10.43
CA LEU A 176 17.00 18.72 8.99
C LEU A 176 17.01 20.09 8.28
N LEU A 177 16.61 21.15 8.97
CA LEU A 177 16.64 22.52 8.43
C LEU A 177 18.07 23.10 8.38
N GLU A 178 18.93 22.71 9.32
CA GLU A 178 20.32 23.15 9.36
C GLU A 178 21.23 22.49 8.30
N THR A 179 20.81 21.34 7.73
CA THR A 179 21.58 20.59 6.71
C THR A 179 21.21 20.96 5.27
N ARG A 180 20.34 21.93 5.05
CA ARG A 180 20.00 22.52 3.75
C ARG A 180 20.65 23.86 3.53
#